data_a1db8021a5357dd66b465c3dc2e4f02a
#
_entry.id   a1db8021a5357dd66b465c3dc2e4f02a
#
_cell.length_a   1.000
_cell.length_b   1.000
_cell.length_c   1.000
_cell.angle_alpha   90.00
_cell.angle_beta   90.00
_cell.angle_gamma   90.00
#
_symmetry.space_group_name_H-M   'P 1'
#
loop_
_entity.id
_entity.type
_entity.pdbx_description
1 polymer ?
#
loop_
_entity_poly.entity_id
_entity_poly.type
_entity_poly.pdbx_seq_one_letter_code
_entity_poly.pdbx_strand_id
1 'polypeptide(L)'
;MERDKILCVDDEEMVVEALKIELVNSISSDIIIETATSAEEALLIVNETLKQGDRIILVISDQKMPGMTGEVLLAKLDKIIPQALKIMLTGYTNLEAIQYAINNASLFRYIQKPWEQED
;
A
#
# COMPACT_ATOMS: atom_id res chain seq x y z
N MET A 1 -8.82 -7.23 20.62
CA MET A 1 -7.95 -8.22 19.97
C MET A 1 -7.34 -7.60 18.72
N GLU A 2 -6.03 -7.71 18.57
CA GLU A 2 -5.31 -7.13 17.45
C GLU A 2 -5.58 -7.93 16.17
N ARG A 3 -5.97 -7.22 15.10
CA ARG A 3 -6.22 -7.82 13.80
C ARG A 3 -5.20 -7.31 12.79
N ASP A 4 -4.82 -8.18 11.86
CA ASP A 4 -3.88 -7.83 10.80
C ASP A 4 -4.63 -7.32 9.59
N LYS A 5 -4.14 -6.22 9.01
CA LYS A 5 -4.74 -5.61 7.83
C LYS A 5 -3.69 -5.37 6.76
N ILE A 6 -4.15 -5.47 5.50
CA ILE A 6 -3.38 -5.06 4.34
C ILE A 6 -4.10 -3.87 3.72
N LEU A 7 -3.36 -2.80 3.43
CA LEU A 7 -3.91 -1.58 2.83
C LEU A 7 -3.46 -1.48 1.39
N CYS A 8 -4.43 -1.34 0.47
CA CYS A 8 -4.19 -1.15 -0.96
C CYS A 8 -4.60 0.25 -1.35
N VAL A 9 -3.71 0.99 -2.02
CA VAL A 9 -3.94 2.40 -2.39
C VAL A 9 -3.69 2.59 -3.87
N ASP A 10 -4.69 3.10 -4.58
CA ASP A 10 -4.57 3.45 -6.00
C ASP A 10 -5.72 4.39 -6.33
N ASP A 11 -5.46 5.46 -7.07
CA ASP A 11 -6.51 6.43 -7.42
C ASP A 11 -7.53 5.86 -8.41
N GLU A 12 -7.24 4.72 -9.02
CA GLU A 12 -8.19 4.01 -9.87
C GLU A 12 -8.92 2.94 -9.06
N GLU A 13 -10.20 3.14 -8.83
CA GLU A 13 -11.01 2.25 -8.01
C GLU A 13 -10.99 0.81 -8.54
N MET A 14 -10.98 0.65 -9.87
CA MET A 14 -10.93 -0.68 -10.48
C MET A 14 -9.64 -1.43 -10.12
N VAL A 15 -8.55 -0.72 -9.96
CA VAL A 15 -7.27 -1.34 -9.63
C VAL A 15 -7.27 -1.84 -8.19
N VAL A 16 -7.75 -1.01 -7.24
CA VAL A 16 -7.79 -1.45 -5.83
C VAL A 16 -8.76 -2.61 -5.65
N GLU A 17 -9.88 -2.61 -6.37
CA GLU A 17 -10.82 -3.73 -6.28
C GLU A 17 -10.22 -5.02 -6.85
N ALA A 18 -9.46 -4.93 -7.95
CA ALA A 18 -8.78 -6.09 -8.52
C ALA A 18 -7.73 -6.64 -7.56
N LEU A 19 -6.95 -5.75 -6.94
CA LEU A 19 -5.97 -6.15 -5.94
C LEU A 19 -6.64 -6.86 -4.77
N LYS A 20 -7.73 -6.29 -4.28
CA LYS A 20 -8.46 -6.88 -3.16
C LYS A 20 -8.93 -8.29 -3.47
N ILE A 21 -9.49 -8.50 -4.67
CA ILE A 21 -9.96 -9.82 -5.09
C ILE A 21 -8.81 -10.82 -5.12
N GLU A 22 -7.68 -10.45 -5.71
CA GLU A 22 -6.52 -11.33 -5.75
C GLU A 22 -5.99 -11.68 -4.36
N LEU A 23 -5.93 -10.69 -3.48
CA LEU A 23 -5.44 -10.91 -2.12
C LEU A 23 -6.39 -11.78 -1.31
N VAL A 24 -7.68 -11.52 -1.41
CA VAL A 24 -8.69 -12.32 -0.69
C VAL A 24 -8.59 -13.79 -1.09
N ASN A 25 -8.30 -14.06 -2.37
CA ASN A 25 -8.20 -15.42 -2.87
C ASN A 25 -6.86 -16.08 -2.55
N SER A 26 -5.86 -15.30 -2.14
CA SER A 26 -4.49 -15.80 -1.99
C SER A 26 -3.99 -15.86 -0.56
N ILE A 27 -4.65 -15.18 0.36
CA ILE A 27 -4.18 -15.07 1.75
C ILE A 27 -5.25 -15.55 2.72
N SER A 28 -4.85 -15.65 4.00
CA SER A 28 -5.73 -16.10 5.07
C SER A 28 -6.96 -15.21 5.23
N SER A 29 -8.11 -15.80 5.48
CA SER A 29 -9.35 -15.06 5.74
C SER A 29 -9.29 -14.25 7.05
N ASP A 30 -8.28 -14.48 7.88
CA ASP A 30 -8.12 -13.72 9.11
C ASP A 30 -7.55 -12.33 8.86
N ILE A 31 -7.03 -12.07 7.67
CA ILE A 31 -6.45 -10.78 7.32
C ILE A 31 -7.49 -9.93 6.61
N ILE A 32 -7.67 -8.71 7.09
CA ILE A 32 -8.64 -7.76 6.53
C ILE A 32 -7.95 -6.94 5.45
N ILE A 33 -8.60 -6.81 4.28
CA ILE A 33 -8.10 -5.98 3.19
C ILE A 33 -8.85 -4.66 3.21
N GLU A 34 -8.10 -3.56 3.38
CA GLU A 34 -8.65 -2.21 3.29
C GLU A 34 -8.21 -1.57 1.99
N THR A 35 -9.04 -0.74 1.41
CA THR A 35 -8.73 -0.06 0.15
C THR A 35 -8.88 1.44 0.31
N ALA A 36 -8.04 2.20 -0.38
CA ALA A 36 -8.09 3.66 -0.42
C ALA A 36 -7.83 4.13 -1.84
N THR A 37 -8.49 5.22 -2.23
CA THR A 37 -8.32 5.78 -3.57
C THR A 37 -7.53 7.08 -3.56
N SER A 38 -6.95 7.46 -2.42
CA SER A 38 -6.06 8.60 -2.31
C SER A 38 -5.11 8.38 -1.13
N ALA A 39 -4.02 9.13 -1.13
CA ALA A 39 -3.08 9.09 -0.01
C ALA A 39 -3.73 9.61 1.28
N GLU A 40 -4.57 10.63 1.17
CA GLU A 40 -5.28 11.19 2.32
C GLU A 40 -6.20 10.16 2.95
N GLU A 41 -6.95 9.44 2.12
CA GLU A 41 -7.81 8.38 2.62
C GLU A 41 -6.99 7.26 3.28
N ALA A 42 -5.86 6.91 2.68
CA ALA A 42 -4.96 5.90 3.24
C ALA A 42 -4.47 6.30 4.64
N LEU A 43 -4.09 7.56 4.82
CA LEU A 43 -3.64 8.04 6.12
C LEU A 43 -4.75 7.98 7.16
N LEU A 44 -5.99 8.30 6.77
CA LEU A 44 -7.13 8.18 7.67
C LEU A 44 -7.35 6.73 8.09
N ILE A 45 -7.27 5.80 7.16
CA ILE A 45 -7.44 4.37 7.46
C ILE A 45 -6.36 3.89 8.42
N VAL A 46 -5.12 4.30 8.21
CA VAL A 46 -4.03 3.91 9.10
C VAL A 46 -4.28 4.44 10.51
N ASN A 47 -4.64 5.72 10.63
CA ASN A 47 -4.91 6.31 11.94
C ASN A 47 -6.06 5.60 12.66
N GLU A 48 -7.14 5.31 11.93
CA GLU A 48 -8.28 4.59 12.53
C GLU A 48 -7.89 3.17 12.94
N THR A 49 -7.09 2.50 12.12
CA THR A 49 -6.62 1.15 12.44
C THR A 49 -5.83 1.14 13.75
N LEU A 50 -4.93 2.10 13.91
CA LEU A 50 -4.12 2.19 15.12
C LEU A 50 -4.97 2.51 16.35
N LYS A 51 -5.96 3.38 16.20
CA LYS A 51 -6.88 3.71 17.30
C LYS A 51 -7.67 2.50 17.77
N GLN A 52 -8.00 1.60 16.84
CA GLN A 52 -8.76 0.38 17.15
C GLN A 52 -7.88 -0.71 17.75
N GLY A 53 -6.58 -0.50 17.84
CA GLY A 53 -5.66 -1.50 18.35
C GLY A 53 -5.31 -2.57 17.33
N ASP A 54 -5.66 -2.35 16.05
CA ASP A 54 -5.32 -3.27 14.97
C ASP A 54 -3.98 -2.85 14.34
N ARG A 55 -3.49 -3.66 13.42
CA ARG A 55 -2.16 -3.47 12.87
C ARG A 55 -2.17 -3.59 11.35
N ILE A 56 -1.46 -2.68 10.68
CA ILE A 56 -1.20 -2.79 9.24
C ILE A 56 0.09 -3.59 9.07
N ILE A 57 0.02 -4.70 8.34
CA ILE A 57 1.20 -5.54 8.11
C ILE A 57 1.82 -5.31 6.73
N LEU A 58 1.04 -4.77 5.79
CA LEU A 58 1.50 -4.54 4.43
C LEU A 58 0.72 -3.37 3.82
N VAL A 59 1.45 -2.49 3.12
CA VAL A 59 0.84 -1.43 2.32
C VAL A 59 1.29 -1.62 0.88
N ILE A 60 0.34 -1.66 -0.04
CA ILE A 60 0.59 -1.69 -1.48
C ILE A 60 0.04 -0.39 -2.05
N SER A 61 0.90 0.46 -2.59
CA SER A 61 0.50 1.77 -3.08
C SER A 61 0.95 1.98 -4.51
N ASP A 62 0.04 2.53 -5.33
CA ASP A 62 0.40 3.05 -6.64
C ASP A 62 1.36 4.22 -6.46
N GLN A 63 2.27 4.41 -7.41
CA GLN A 63 3.24 5.49 -7.37
C GLN A 63 2.60 6.80 -7.82
N LYS A 64 1.91 6.79 -8.96
CA LYS A 64 1.41 8.01 -9.57
C LYS A 64 -0.03 8.26 -9.18
N MET A 65 -0.23 9.16 -8.23
CA MET A 65 -1.56 9.57 -7.77
C MET A 65 -1.63 11.09 -7.69
N PRO A 66 -2.83 11.67 -7.93
CA PRO A 66 -2.98 13.12 -7.76
C PRO A 66 -2.68 13.55 -6.32
N GLY A 67 -2.07 14.70 -6.17
CA GLY A 67 -1.69 15.20 -4.85
C GLY A 67 -0.46 14.50 -4.34
N MET A 68 -0.59 13.72 -3.28
CA MET A 68 0.54 13.00 -2.71
C MET A 68 0.80 11.71 -3.49
N THR A 69 2.01 11.55 -3.98
CA THR A 69 2.40 10.35 -4.71
C THR A 69 2.69 9.19 -3.77
N GLY A 70 2.78 7.97 -4.34
CA GLY A 70 2.97 6.76 -3.54
C GLY A 70 4.27 6.74 -2.76
N GLU A 71 5.39 7.20 -3.36
CA GLU A 71 6.66 7.20 -2.64
C GLU A 71 6.64 8.13 -1.44
N VAL A 72 5.91 9.25 -1.54
CA VAL A 72 5.78 10.18 -0.41
C VAL A 72 4.88 9.59 0.66
N LEU A 73 3.76 8.99 0.25
CA LEU A 73 2.88 8.30 1.19
C LEU A 73 3.62 7.21 1.96
N LEU A 74 4.34 6.36 1.24
CA LEU A 74 5.06 5.26 1.88
C LEU A 74 6.13 5.76 2.84
N ALA A 75 6.80 6.88 2.50
CA ALA A 75 7.77 7.48 3.40
C ALA A 75 7.11 7.98 4.69
N LYS A 76 5.95 8.60 4.58
CA LYS A 76 5.19 9.03 5.77
C LYS A 76 4.77 7.84 6.61
N LEU A 77 4.30 6.78 5.96
CA LEU A 77 3.86 5.59 6.68
C LEU A 77 5.01 4.86 7.35
N ASP A 78 6.22 4.93 6.79
CA ASP A 78 7.38 4.30 7.40
C ASP A 78 7.68 4.90 8.78
N LYS A 79 7.36 6.17 8.99
CA LYS A 79 7.54 6.82 10.29
C LYS A 79 6.46 6.42 11.29
N ILE A 80 5.27 6.09 10.81
CA ILE A 80 4.12 5.76 11.65
C ILE A 80 4.05 4.27 11.93
N ILE A 81 4.28 3.45 10.90
CA ILE A 81 4.19 1.99 10.96
C ILE A 81 5.44 1.37 10.33
N PRO A 82 6.62 1.56 10.95
CA PRO A 82 7.88 1.10 10.34
C PRO A 82 7.96 -0.42 10.16
N GLN A 83 7.19 -1.19 10.92
CA GLN A 83 7.21 -2.65 10.83
C GLN A 83 6.35 -3.18 9.68
N ALA A 84 5.50 -2.36 9.09
CA ALA A 84 4.70 -2.79 7.94
C ALA A 84 5.57 -2.89 6.69
N LEU A 85 5.39 -3.95 5.90
CA LEU A 85 6.05 -4.05 4.61
C LEU A 85 5.42 -3.05 3.64
N LYS A 86 6.22 -2.48 2.75
CA LYS A 86 5.75 -1.49 1.79
C LYS A 86 6.12 -1.94 0.39
N ILE A 87 5.10 -2.00 -0.47
CA ILE A 87 5.25 -2.35 -1.88
C ILE A 87 4.71 -1.21 -2.72
N MET A 88 5.45 -0.82 -3.75
CA MET A 88 5.01 0.24 -4.66
C MET A 88 4.72 -0.35 -6.03
N LEU A 89 3.56 0.02 -6.58
CA LEU A 89 3.19 -0.31 -7.96
C LEU A 89 3.54 0.88 -8.85
N THR A 90 4.16 0.63 -9.98
CA THR A 90 4.54 1.71 -10.89
C THR A 90 4.28 1.30 -12.33
N GLY A 91 3.70 2.20 -13.12
CA GLY A 91 3.42 1.95 -14.53
C GLY A 91 4.66 2.04 -15.40
N TYR A 92 5.67 2.74 -14.93
CA TYR A 92 6.95 2.91 -15.61
C TYR A 92 8.06 2.68 -14.61
N THR A 93 9.25 2.40 -15.12
CA THR A 93 10.43 2.40 -14.28
C THR A 93 10.79 3.85 -13.98
N ASN A 94 10.26 4.38 -12.90
CA ASN A 94 10.57 5.72 -12.44
C ASN A 94 11.66 5.61 -11.38
N LEU A 95 12.91 5.72 -11.82
CA LEU A 95 14.06 5.51 -10.94
C LEU A 95 14.10 6.47 -9.78
N GLU A 96 13.69 7.72 -9.98
CA GLU A 96 13.71 8.71 -8.91
C GLU A 96 12.71 8.36 -7.81
N ALA A 97 11.50 7.95 -8.19
CA ALA A 97 10.48 7.57 -7.21
C ALA A 97 10.89 6.30 -6.45
N ILE A 98 11.43 5.32 -7.18
CA ILE A 98 11.90 4.07 -6.58
C ILE A 98 13.02 4.35 -5.60
N GLN A 99 13.99 5.17 -5.99
CA GLN A 99 15.12 5.52 -5.16
C GLN A 99 14.68 6.27 -3.90
N TYR A 100 13.75 7.21 -4.07
CA TYR A 100 13.17 7.92 -2.93
C TYR A 100 12.52 6.96 -1.95
N ALA A 101 11.75 6.00 -2.45
CA ALA A 101 11.05 5.04 -1.60
C ALA A 101 12.03 4.11 -0.88
N ILE A 102 13.08 3.66 -1.58
CA ILE A 102 14.10 2.84 -0.95
C ILE A 102 14.79 3.59 0.18
N ASN A 103 15.13 4.85 -0.05
CA ASN A 103 15.89 5.64 0.91
C ASN A 103 15.05 6.17 2.07
N ASN A 104 13.75 6.41 1.85
CA ASN A 104 12.92 7.12 2.82
C ASN A 104 11.73 6.32 3.34
N ALA A 105 11.37 5.24 2.68
CA ALA A 105 10.19 4.45 3.03
C ALA A 105 10.53 3.01 3.40
N SER A 106 11.79 2.63 3.40
CA SER A 106 12.22 1.25 3.64
C SER A 106 11.47 0.29 2.71
N LEU A 107 11.43 0.64 1.42
CA LEU A 107 10.65 -0.08 0.44
C LEU A 107 11.08 -1.54 0.37
N PHE A 108 10.12 -2.45 0.55
CA PHE A 108 10.37 -3.88 0.48
C PHE A 108 10.51 -4.34 -0.97
N ARG A 109 9.63 -3.84 -1.84
CA ARG A 109 9.60 -4.26 -3.25
C ARG A 109 8.84 -3.25 -4.08
N TYR A 110 9.16 -3.16 -5.38
CA TYR A 110 8.29 -2.48 -6.32
C TYR A 110 7.88 -3.47 -7.41
N ILE A 111 6.68 -3.27 -7.98
CA ILE A 111 6.12 -4.12 -9.01
C ILE A 111 5.64 -3.24 -10.15
N GLN A 112 6.00 -3.59 -11.38
CA GLN A 112 5.60 -2.81 -12.55
C GLN A 112 4.18 -3.20 -12.99
N LYS A 113 3.37 -2.19 -13.27
CA LYS A 113 2.02 -2.38 -13.80
C LYS A 113 2.07 -2.50 -15.32
N PRO A 114 1.13 -3.23 -15.95
CA PRO A 114 0.19 -4.12 -15.30
C PRO A 114 0.89 -5.38 -14.80
N TRP A 115 0.42 -5.91 -13.66
CA TRP A 115 0.98 -7.15 -13.15
C TRP A 115 0.27 -8.33 -13.79
N GLU A 116 0.96 -9.46 -13.78
CA GLU A 116 0.38 -10.72 -14.21
C GLU A 116 0.13 -11.60 -12.99
N GLN A 117 -0.77 -12.58 -13.15
CA GLN A 117 -1.13 -13.43 -12.01
C GLN A 117 0.05 -14.22 -11.47
N GLU A 118 1.01 -14.56 -12.31
CA GLU A 118 2.20 -15.29 -11.90
C GLU A 118 3.22 -14.41 -11.18
N ASP A 119 3.06 -13.10 -11.27
CA ASP A 119 3.98 -12.16 -10.65
C ASP A 119 3.60 -11.95 -9.18
#